data_ef66947818a9bdd0cd24c5bd05279b7b
#
_entry.id   ef66947818a9bdd0cd24c5bd05279b7b
#
_cell.length_a   1.000
_cell.length_b   1.000
_cell.length_c   1.000
_cell.angle_alpha   90.00
_cell.angle_beta   90.00
_cell.angle_gamma   90.00
#
_symmetry.space_group_name_H-M   'P 1'
#
loop_
_entity.id
_entity.type
_entity.pdbx_description
1 polymer ?
#
loop_
_entity_poly.entity_id
_entity_poly.type
_entity_poly.pdbx_seq_one_letter_code
_entity_poly.pdbx_strand_id
1 'polypeptide(L)'
;MKEVKTIVKAANVTAVDFGRMEDLNEYVLELGPDVKIPGKVFGGAAVGTTGSDFSFQSFAPGTETGFLHTHATHEELYFFLGGKGEFQVDGQVFAVTEGSVVRVAPEGRRSVRN
;
A
#
# COMPACT_ATOMS: atom_id res chain seq x y z
N MET A 1 -4.12 -3.47 -18.56
CA MET A 1 -3.87 -3.03 -17.18
C MET A 1 -5.15 -3.19 -16.37
N LYS A 2 -5.02 -3.73 -15.16
CA LYS A 2 -6.17 -3.96 -14.30
C LYS A 2 -6.73 -2.64 -13.77
N GLU A 3 -8.04 -2.53 -13.72
CA GLU A 3 -8.72 -1.36 -13.20
C GLU A 3 -9.66 -1.75 -12.07
N VAL A 4 -9.83 -0.84 -11.10
CA VAL A 4 -10.75 -1.03 -9.99
C VAL A 4 -12.18 -0.96 -10.51
N LYS A 5 -13.02 -1.89 -10.07
CA LYS A 5 -14.43 -1.94 -10.49
C LYS A 5 -15.32 -1.26 -9.47
N THR A 6 -16.21 -0.40 -9.93
CA THR A 6 -17.24 0.20 -9.08
C THR A 6 -18.41 -0.77 -8.92
N ILE A 7 -18.74 -1.08 -7.67
CA ILE A 7 -19.91 -1.91 -7.33
C ILE A 7 -21.14 -1.04 -7.24
N VAL A 8 -21.05 0.05 -6.46
CA VAL A 8 -22.15 1.00 -6.30
C VAL A 8 -21.59 2.40 -6.03
N LYS A 9 -22.25 3.41 -6.52
CA LYS A 9 -21.92 4.80 -6.25
C LYS A 9 -23.21 5.59 -6.06
N ALA A 10 -23.45 6.05 -4.84
CA ALA A 10 -24.66 6.78 -4.47
C ALA A 10 -24.28 7.91 -3.50
N ALA A 11 -25.27 8.65 -3.01
CA ALA A 11 -25.03 9.87 -2.23
C ALA A 11 -24.17 9.63 -0.99
N ASN A 12 -24.39 8.52 -0.29
CA ASN A 12 -23.73 8.25 0.98
C ASN A 12 -22.88 6.98 0.98
N VAL A 13 -22.63 6.40 -0.19
CA VAL A 13 -21.84 5.18 -0.29
C VAL A 13 -21.15 5.10 -1.64
N THR A 14 -19.89 4.65 -1.60
CA THR A 14 -19.17 4.20 -2.79
C THR A 14 -18.55 2.87 -2.42
N ALA A 15 -18.85 1.85 -3.20
CA ALA A 15 -18.25 0.53 -3.01
C ALA A 15 -17.52 0.12 -4.28
N VAL A 16 -16.30 -0.39 -4.10
CA VAL A 16 -15.45 -0.80 -5.21
C VAL A 16 -14.84 -2.17 -4.93
N ASP A 17 -14.41 -2.82 -5.99
CA ASP A 17 -13.78 -4.13 -5.91
C ASP A 17 -12.39 -4.06 -6.54
N PHE A 18 -11.37 -4.37 -5.75
CA PHE A 18 -9.98 -4.45 -6.21
C PHE A 18 -9.63 -5.83 -6.75
N GLY A 19 -10.52 -6.79 -6.64
CA GLY A 19 -10.27 -8.16 -7.03
C GLY A 19 -9.55 -8.95 -5.94
N ARG A 20 -8.99 -10.07 -6.33
CA ARG A 20 -8.31 -10.96 -5.39
C ARG A 20 -6.96 -10.38 -5.01
N MET A 21 -6.59 -10.52 -3.74
CA MET A 21 -5.30 -10.02 -3.26
C MET A 21 -4.11 -10.71 -3.95
N GLU A 22 -4.27 -11.97 -4.33
CA GLU A 22 -3.22 -12.69 -5.05
C GLU A 22 -2.99 -12.16 -6.46
N ASP A 23 -3.93 -11.37 -7.00
CA ASP A 23 -3.84 -10.79 -8.33
C ASP A 23 -3.43 -9.32 -8.32
N LEU A 24 -2.95 -8.80 -7.19
CA LEU A 24 -2.52 -7.40 -7.09
C LEU A 24 -1.41 -7.04 -8.08
N ASN A 25 -0.60 -8.00 -8.50
CA ASN A 25 0.47 -7.75 -9.47
C ASN A 25 -0.05 -7.32 -10.84
N GLU A 26 -1.33 -7.49 -11.10
CA GLU A 26 -1.94 -7.01 -12.35
C GLU A 26 -2.16 -5.50 -12.36
N TYR A 27 -2.09 -4.83 -11.19
CA TYR A 27 -2.08 -3.38 -11.12
C TYR A 27 -0.65 -2.87 -11.32
N VAL A 28 -0.54 -1.73 -12.01
CA VAL A 28 0.75 -1.06 -12.20
C VAL A 28 0.55 0.42 -11.89
N LEU A 29 1.31 0.91 -10.92
CA LEU A 29 1.33 2.34 -10.61
C LEU A 29 2.36 3.02 -11.49
N GLU A 30 1.95 4.03 -12.24
CA GLU A 30 2.83 4.82 -13.10
C GLU A 30 3.09 6.17 -12.45
N LEU A 31 4.38 6.47 -12.21
CA LEU A 31 4.82 7.74 -11.62
C LEU A 31 5.60 8.56 -12.65
N GLY A 32 5.22 8.48 -13.92
CA GLY A 32 5.91 9.14 -15.01
C GLY A 32 6.19 8.13 -16.12
N PRO A 33 6.78 8.61 -17.26
CA PRO A 33 6.94 7.72 -18.41
C PRO A 33 7.89 6.54 -18.17
N ASP A 34 8.84 6.69 -17.23
CA ASP A 34 9.86 5.68 -17.00
C ASP A 34 9.78 5.01 -15.63
N VAL A 35 8.78 5.35 -14.80
CA VAL A 35 8.65 4.78 -13.47
C VAL A 35 7.34 4.04 -13.36
N LYS A 36 7.43 2.71 -13.29
CA LYS A 36 6.28 1.82 -13.15
C LYS A 36 6.50 0.89 -11.96
N ILE A 37 5.52 0.82 -11.08
CA ILE A 37 5.57 -0.03 -9.89
C ILE A 37 4.45 -1.06 -10.00
N PRO A 38 4.77 -2.31 -10.39
CA PRO A 38 3.76 -3.36 -10.43
C PRO A 38 3.35 -3.77 -9.01
N GLY A 39 2.11 -4.17 -8.84
CA GLY A 39 1.61 -4.66 -7.58
C GLY A 39 1.19 -3.56 -6.60
N LYS A 40 1.11 -2.31 -7.05
CA LYS A 40 0.66 -1.22 -6.19
C LYS A 40 -0.51 -0.48 -6.81
N VAL A 41 -1.53 -0.21 -6.01
CA VAL A 41 -2.71 0.55 -6.43
C VAL A 41 -3.20 1.41 -5.28
N PHE A 42 -3.42 2.70 -5.55
CA PHE A 42 -4.04 3.62 -4.58
C PHE A 42 -5.56 3.51 -4.67
N GLY A 43 -6.22 3.59 -3.54
CA GLY A 43 -7.66 3.40 -3.46
C GLY A 43 -8.48 4.65 -3.19
N GLY A 44 -7.87 5.72 -2.69
CA GLY A 44 -8.59 6.92 -2.30
C GLY A 44 -9.43 7.53 -3.40
N ALA A 45 -8.87 7.68 -4.60
CA ALA A 45 -9.60 8.24 -5.73
C ALA A 45 -10.77 7.35 -6.16
N ALA A 46 -10.60 6.03 -6.10
CA ALA A 46 -11.63 5.08 -6.51
C ALA A 46 -12.84 5.11 -5.59
N VAL A 47 -12.63 5.24 -4.27
CA VAL A 47 -13.73 5.31 -3.28
C VAL A 47 -14.17 6.74 -2.99
N GLY A 48 -13.39 7.75 -3.39
CA GLY A 48 -13.74 9.15 -3.16
C GLY A 48 -13.52 9.62 -1.74
N THR A 49 -12.52 9.10 -1.04
CA THR A 49 -12.20 9.54 0.33
C THR A 49 -11.71 10.98 0.33
N THR A 50 -12.06 11.73 1.36
CA THR A 50 -11.67 13.14 1.48
C THR A 50 -10.73 13.39 2.66
N GLY A 51 -10.75 12.53 3.67
CA GLY A 51 -9.93 12.69 4.87
C GLY A 51 -8.80 11.68 5.00
N SER A 52 -8.73 10.70 4.10
CA SER A 52 -7.72 9.66 4.16
C SER A 52 -7.48 9.09 2.76
N ASP A 53 -6.36 8.38 2.62
CA ASP A 53 -6.08 7.62 1.42
C ASP A 53 -5.51 6.28 1.84
N PHE A 54 -5.53 5.31 0.94
CA PHE A 54 -4.94 4.01 1.19
C PHE A 54 -4.43 3.40 -0.10
N SER A 55 -3.58 2.39 0.02
CA SER A 55 -3.13 1.63 -1.14
C SER A 55 -3.00 0.16 -0.76
N PHE A 56 -3.13 -0.69 -1.77
CA PHE A 56 -2.69 -2.08 -1.67
C PHE A 56 -1.35 -2.21 -2.36
N GLN A 57 -0.47 -3.04 -1.80
CA GLN A 57 0.82 -3.30 -2.42
C GLN A 57 1.25 -4.74 -2.20
N SER A 58 1.76 -5.36 -3.24
CA SER A 58 2.35 -6.69 -3.19
C SER A 58 3.84 -6.56 -3.49
N PHE A 59 4.67 -7.17 -2.64
CA PHE A 59 6.13 -7.22 -2.83
C PHE A 59 6.52 -8.61 -3.31
N ALA A 60 7.19 -8.69 -4.44
CA ALA A 60 7.78 -9.95 -4.89
C ALA A 60 8.85 -10.40 -3.89
N PRO A 61 9.08 -11.72 -3.72
CA PRO A 61 10.13 -12.21 -2.84
C PRO A 61 11.48 -11.58 -3.17
N GLY A 62 12.23 -11.20 -2.15
CA GLY A 62 13.54 -10.59 -2.31
C GLY A 62 13.54 -9.11 -2.64
N THR A 63 12.39 -8.46 -2.68
CA THR A 63 12.31 -7.03 -3.00
C THR A 63 12.10 -6.18 -1.76
N GLU A 64 12.45 -4.90 -1.87
CA GLU A 64 12.28 -3.93 -0.80
C GLU A 64 12.00 -2.55 -1.38
N THR A 65 11.65 -1.59 -0.53
CA THR A 65 11.35 -0.23 -1.00
C THR A 65 12.59 0.53 -1.48
N GLY A 66 13.78 0.00 -1.23
CA GLY A 66 15.02 0.54 -1.79
C GLY A 66 15.61 1.72 -1.03
N PHE A 67 14.82 2.48 -0.31
CA PHE A 67 15.29 3.64 0.47
C PHE A 67 14.38 3.88 1.66
N LEU A 68 14.94 4.56 2.67
CA LEU A 68 14.18 5.01 3.83
C LEU A 68 13.48 6.33 3.48
N HIS A 69 12.23 6.47 3.90
CA HIS A 69 11.48 7.69 3.65
C HIS A 69 10.66 8.10 4.88
N THR A 70 10.25 9.36 4.91
CA THR A 70 9.37 9.92 5.94
C THR A 70 8.23 10.67 5.27
N HIS A 71 7.21 10.97 6.06
CA HIS A 71 6.12 11.86 5.64
C HIS A 71 6.12 13.11 6.49
N ALA A 72 5.69 14.23 5.90
CA ALA A 72 5.78 15.52 6.58
C ALA A 72 4.69 15.71 7.65
N THR A 73 3.47 15.25 7.40
CA THR A 73 2.32 15.64 8.20
C THR A 73 1.39 14.53 8.65
N HIS A 74 1.57 13.31 8.18
CA HIS A 74 0.63 12.24 8.51
C HIS A 74 1.32 10.96 8.97
N GLU A 75 0.63 10.21 9.81
CA GLU A 75 1.03 8.86 10.17
C GLU A 75 0.57 7.88 9.08
N GLU A 76 1.17 6.70 9.09
CA GLU A 76 0.76 5.61 8.22
C GLU A 76 0.40 4.38 9.04
N LEU A 77 -0.60 3.64 8.57
CA LEU A 77 -0.94 2.33 9.09
C LEU A 77 -0.69 1.31 8.00
N TYR A 78 0.03 0.25 8.37
CA TYR A 78 0.32 -0.87 7.48
C TYR A 78 -0.37 -2.11 8.00
N PHE A 79 -1.22 -2.69 7.18
CA PHE A 79 -1.92 -3.95 7.48
C PHE A 79 -1.34 -5.02 6.57
N PHE A 80 -0.78 -6.08 7.17
CA PHE A 80 -0.21 -7.17 6.41
C PHE A 80 -1.26 -8.26 6.22
N LEU A 81 -1.73 -8.40 4.99
CA LEU A 81 -2.87 -9.26 4.65
C LEU A 81 -2.45 -10.66 4.23
N GLY A 82 -1.16 -10.90 4.05
CA GLY A 82 -0.64 -12.20 3.69
C GLY A 82 0.87 -12.18 3.58
N GLY A 83 1.48 -13.35 3.63
CA GLY A 83 2.92 -13.47 3.51
C GLY A 83 3.68 -13.06 4.75
N LYS A 84 4.97 -12.79 4.57
CA LYS A 84 5.85 -12.36 5.66
C LYS A 84 6.96 -11.49 5.08
N GLY A 85 7.53 -10.65 5.95
CA GLY A 85 8.62 -9.78 5.54
C GLY A 85 9.27 -9.13 6.74
N GLU A 86 10.04 -8.09 6.48
CA GLU A 86 10.68 -7.29 7.52
C GLU A 86 10.36 -5.82 7.34
N PHE A 87 10.18 -5.14 8.45
CA PHE A 87 9.91 -3.71 8.50
C PHE A 87 11.06 -3.04 9.25
N GLN A 88 11.45 -1.87 8.79
CA GLN A 88 12.48 -1.08 9.45
C GLN A 88 11.96 0.31 9.74
N VAL A 89 12.09 0.75 11.00
CA VAL A 89 11.75 2.11 11.40
C VAL A 89 12.85 2.60 12.34
N ASP A 90 13.48 3.72 11.99
CA ASP A 90 14.50 4.39 12.81
C ASP A 90 15.59 3.43 13.27
N GLY A 91 16.01 2.53 12.41
CA GLY A 91 17.05 1.56 12.72
C GLY A 91 16.57 0.29 13.40
N GLN A 92 15.32 0.22 13.83
CA GLN A 92 14.75 -1.01 14.37
C GLN A 92 14.22 -1.89 13.23
N VAL A 93 14.67 -3.12 13.19
CA VAL A 93 14.24 -4.12 12.21
C VAL A 93 13.44 -5.19 12.92
N PHE A 94 12.25 -5.48 12.41
CA PHE A 94 11.39 -6.51 13.00
C PHE A 94 10.63 -7.25 11.93
N ALA A 95 10.29 -8.50 12.23
CA ALA A 95 9.55 -9.35 11.31
C ALA A 95 8.06 -9.00 11.35
N VAL A 96 7.42 -9.08 10.18
CA VAL A 96 5.97 -8.92 10.03
C VAL A 96 5.42 -10.11 9.25
N THR A 97 4.16 -10.43 9.51
CA THR A 97 3.49 -11.56 8.88
C THR A 97 2.01 -11.24 8.75
N GLU A 98 1.24 -12.13 8.16
CA GLU A 98 -0.21 -11.97 8.07
C GLU A 98 -0.80 -11.61 9.43
N GLY A 99 -1.58 -10.55 9.47
CA GLY A 99 -2.20 -10.05 10.69
C GLY A 99 -1.39 -9.00 11.44
N SER A 100 -0.13 -8.76 11.07
CA SER A 100 0.65 -7.69 11.69
C SER A 100 0.06 -6.33 11.29
N VAL A 101 0.05 -5.39 12.24
CA VAL A 101 -0.34 -4.01 11.99
C VAL A 101 0.75 -3.10 12.53
N VAL A 102 1.24 -2.19 11.70
CA VAL A 102 2.31 -1.27 12.06
C VAL A 102 1.82 0.16 11.89
N ARG A 103 1.97 0.96 12.95
CA ARG A 103 1.75 2.40 12.87
C ARG A 103 3.11 3.10 12.85
N VAL A 104 3.31 4.00 11.90
CA VAL A 104 4.54 4.80 11.82
C VAL A 104 4.17 6.27 11.91
N ALA A 105 4.78 6.96 12.87
CA ALA A 105 4.61 8.41 13.01
C ALA A 105 5.22 9.14 11.80
N PRO A 106 4.81 10.38 11.52
CA PRO A 106 5.31 11.10 10.35
C PRO A 106 6.82 11.18 10.25
N GLU A 107 7.52 11.36 11.37
CA GLU A 107 8.98 11.47 11.39
C GLU A 107 9.72 10.14 11.30
N GLY A 108 9.01 9.02 11.45
CA GLY A 108 9.65 7.70 11.39
C GLY A 108 10.23 7.42 10.02
N ARG A 109 11.53 7.12 9.96
CA ARG A 109 12.20 6.74 8.71
C ARG A 109 11.94 5.26 8.48
N ARG A 110 11.23 4.95 7.42
CA ARG A 110 10.66 3.61 7.22
C ARG A 110 11.01 3.00 5.88
N SER A 111 11.14 1.67 5.89
CA SER A 111 11.15 0.87 4.68
C SER A 111 10.63 -0.53 5.00
N VAL A 112 10.19 -1.24 3.97
CA VAL A 112 9.67 -2.59 4.11
C VAL A 112 10.24 -3.48 3.01
N ARG A 113 10.48 -4.74 3.33
CA ARG A 113 10.98 -5.73 2.36
C ARG A 113 10.31 -7.09 2.57
N ASN A 114 10.29 -7.85 1.50
CA ASN A 114 9.81 -9.23 1.53
C ASN A 114 10.96 -10.22 1.74
#